data_e9fd04883784f13767c07a0cce13e475
#
_entry.id   e9fd04883784f13767c07a0cce13e475
#
_cell.length_a   1.000
_cell.length_b   1.000
_cell.length_c   1.000
_cell.angle_alpha   90.00
_cell.angle_beta   90.00
_cell.angle_gamma   90.00
#
_symmetry.space_group_name_H-M   'P 1'
#
loop_
_entity.id
_entity.type
_entity.pdbx_description
1 polymer ?
#
loop_
_entity_poly.entity_id
_entity_poly.type
_entity_poly.pdbx_seq_one_letter_code
_entity_poly.pdbx_strand_id
1 'polypeptide(L)'
;MSDWNRRLSHYLPAWQWLKHYDTPTFKSDLLASFIVIAMLVPQGMAYAMLAGLPPITGLYASIIPMIIYAIVGGSPTLSIGPVAIISMMTFATLNSMFEVGSPVYIQAACLLALMVGVISLLLGLFRFGFLIQLISHPVIQSFIIASALLIALGQLKFIVDLPLKANNIPEFVVSVWQYISLTHIGTLLFGLCAIAFLIYVPKLLNTNTLKGW
;
A
#
# COMPACT_ATOMS: atom_id res chain seq x y z
N MET A 1 18.81 35.77 -5.48
CA MET A 1 17.57 34.97 -5.50
C MET A 1 16.54 35.74 -4.71
N SER A 2 15.43 36.12 -5.35
CA SER A 2 14.40 36.97 -4.72
C SER A 2 13.78 36.19 -3.52
N ASP A 3 13.39 36.95 -2.47
CA ASP A 3 12.78 36.37 -1.23
C ASP A 3 11.52 35.56 -1.54
N TRP A 4 10.86 35.83 -2.67
CA TRP A 4 9.75 35.08 -3.21
C TRP A 4 10.13 33.62 -3.55
N ASN A 5 11.28 33.38 -4.17
CA ASN A 5 11.77 32.04 -4.51
C ASN A 5 12.11 31.20 -3.26
N ARG A 6 12.58 31.82 -2.19
CA ARG A 6 12.83 31.15 -0.91
C ARG A 6 11.54 30.75 -0.20
N ARG A 7 10.51 31.58 -0.25
CA ARG A 7 9.20 31.26 0.33
C ARG A 7 8.50 30.15 -0.46
N LEU A 8 8.50 30.22 -1.78
CA LEU A 8 7.93 29.17 -2.63
C LEU A 8 8.61 27.80 -2.45
N SER A 9 9.94 27.78 -2.33
CA SER A 9 10.67 26.52 -2.11
C SER A 9 10.42 25.89 -0.73
N HIS A 10 9.96 26.67 0.24
CA HIS A 10 9.59 26.16 1.57
C HIS A 10 8.19 25.52 1.57
N TYR A 11 7.24 26.05 0.79
CA TYR A 11 5.87 25.53 0.71
C TYR A 11 5.66 24.52 -0.43
N LEU A 12 6.49 24.55 -1.46
CA LEU A 12 6.42 23.67 -2.63
C LEU A 12 7.81 23.05 -2.89
N PRO A 13 8.11 21.91 -2.24
CA PRO A 13 9.37 21.19 -2.45
C PRO A 13 9.58 20.79 -3.92
N ALA A 14 8.50 20.56 -4.67
CA ALA A 14 8.53 20.30 -6.11
C ALA A 14 9.33 21.35 -6.89
N TRP A 15 9.30 22.62 -6.48
CA TRP A 15 10.03 23.71 -7.12
C TRP A 15 11.56 23.54 -7.04
N GLN A 16 12.04 22.82 -6.04
CA GLN A 16 13.48 22.60 -5.84
C GLN A 16 14.01 21.55 -6.81
N TRP A 17 13.33 20.38 -6.90
CA TRP A 17 13.80 19.31 -7.77
C TRP A 17 13.49 19.56 -9.25
N LEU A 18 12.40 20.28 -9.60
CA LEU A 18 12.08 20.66 -10.97
C LEU A 18 13.17 21.54 -11.61
N LYS A 19 13.86 22.39 -10.84
CA LYS A 19 14.92 23.26 -11.33
C LYS A 19 16.21 22.50 -11.72
N HIS A 20 16.44 21.33 -11.14
CA HIS A 20 17.63 20.52 -11.37
C HIS A 20 17.30 19.24 -12.16
N TYR A 21 16.10 19.24 -12.79
CA TYR A 21 15.60 18.08 -13.52
C TYR A 21 16.23 18.03 -14.91
N ASP A 22 17.04 17.01 -15.17
CA ASP A 22 17.75 16.81 -16.42
C ASP A 22 17.23 15.58 -17.20
N THR A 23 17.68 15.45 -18.46
CA THR A 23 17.23 14.35 -19.33
C THR A 23 17.62 12.97 -18.83
N PRO A 24 18.80 12.72 -18.23
CA PRO A 24 19.13 11.43 -17.61
C PRO A 24 18.17 11.06 -16.48
N THR A 25 17.88 12.00 -15.58
CA THR A 25 16.92 11.82 -14.48
C THR A 25 15.54 11.49 -15.02
N PHE A 26 15.07 12.19 -16.05
CA PHE A 26 13.77 11.89 -16.69
C PHE A 26 13.68 10.44 -17.20
N LYS A 27 14.73 9.96 -17.89
CA LYS A 27 14.75 8.58 -18.39
C LYS A 27 14.71 7.55 -17.24
N SER A 28 15.44 7.81 -16.18
CA SER A 28 15.48 6.97 -14.99
C SER A 28 14.11 6.92 -14.29
N ASP A 29 13.49 8.08 -14.13
CA ASP A 29 12.16 8.22 -13.51
C ASP A 29 11.06 7.57 -14.36
N LEU A 30 11.18 7.67 -15.68
CA LEU A 30 10.27 7.02 -16.61
C LEU A 30 10.32 5.49 -16.47
N LEU A 31 11.52 4.91 -16.42
CA LEU A 31 11.68 3.47 -16.17
C LEU A 31 11.15 3.06 -14.80
N ALA A 32 11.49 3.83 -13.76
CA ALA A 32 10.98 3.59 -12.40
C ALA A 32 9.45 3.66 -12.35
N SER A 33 8.83 4.62 -13.05
CA SER A 33 7.38 4.78 -13.09
C SER A 33 6.68 3.57 -13.71
N PHE A 34 7.22 2.97 -14.77
CA PHE A 34 6.66 1.74 -15.35
C PHE A 34 6.67 0.58 -14.36
N ILE A 35 7.77 0.42 -13.60
CA ILE A 35 7.89 -0.62 -12.58
C ILE A 35 6.85 -0.37 -11.47
N VAL A 36 6.76 0.88 -10.99
CA VAL A 36 5.81 1.26 -9.94
C VAL A 36 4.37 1.05 -10.41
N ILE A 37 4.01 1.43 -11.64
CA ILE A 37 2.66 1.22 -12.20
C ILE A 37 2.33 -0.27 -12.26
N ALA A 38 3.26 -1.10 -12.77
CA ALA A 38 3.06 -2.54 -12.87
C ALA A 38 2.78 -3.21 -11.52
N MET A 39 3.35 -2.68 -10.43
CA MET A 39 3.11 -3.17 -9.07
C MET A 39 1.88 -2.52 -8.43
N LEU A 40 1.73 -1.20 -8.56
CA LEU A 40 0.73 -0.42 -7.84
C LEU A 40 -0.69 -0.65 -8.34
N VAL A 41 -0.87 -0.86 -9.65
CA VAL A 41 -2.20 -1.06 -10.24
C VAL A 41 -2.87 -2.33 -9.72
N PRO A 42 -2.28 -3.54 -9.81
CA PRO A 42 -2.89 -4.74 -9.24
C PRO A 42 -3.02 -4.65 -7.71
N GLN A 43 -2.03 -4.10 -7.04
CA GLN A 43 -2.01 -3.94 -5.59
C GLN A 43 -3.12 -2.99 -5.11
N GLY A 44 -3.30 -1.84 -5.76
CA GLY A 44 -4.33 -0.87 -5.43
C GLY A 44 -5.73 -1.44 -5.60
N MET A 45 -5.97 -2.17 -6.70
CA MET A 45 -7.24 -2.87 -6.92
C MET A 45 -7.50 -3.94 -5.86
N ALA A 46 -6.50 -4.73 -5.51
CA ALA A 46 -6.62 -5.76 -4.48
C ALA A 46 -6.94 -5.15 -3.11
N TYR A 47 -6.34 -4.03 -2.75
CA TYR A 47 -6.60 -3.36 -1.47
C TYR A 47 -7.98 -2.67 -1.43
N ALA A 48 -8.50 -2.19 -2.57
CA ALA A 48 -9.88 -1.74 -2.65
C ALA A 48 -10.85 -2.88 -2.37
N MET A 49 -10.62 -4.05 -2.97
CA MET A 49 -11.44 -5.24 -2.72
C MET A 49 -11.36 -5.69 -1.26
N LEU A 50 -10.18 -5.62 -0.62
CA LEU A 50 -10.02 -5.89 0.80
C LEU A 50 -10.80 -4.91 1.68
N ALA A 51 -11.00 -3.69 1.22
CA ALA A 51 -11.84 -2.69 1.89
C ALA A 51 -13.34 -2.86 1.61
N GLY A 52 -13.75 -3.86 0.81
CA GLY A 52 -15.14 -4.05 0.37
C GLY A 52 -15.61 -3.04 -0.69
N LEU A 53 -14.67 -2.38 -1.36
CA LEU A 53 -14.94 -1.36 -2.37
C LEU A 53 -14.69 -1.89 -3.78
N PRO A 54 -15.30 -1.28 -4.81
CA PRO A 54 -14.99 -1.62 -6.19
C PRO A 54 -13.49 -1.41 -6.51
N PRO A 55 -12.86 -2.28 -7.34
CA PRO A 55 -11.42 -2.19 -7.64
C PRO A 55 -10.96 -0.83 -8.18
N ILE A 56 -11.83 -0.15 -8.93
CA ILE A 56 -11.56 1.17 -9.52
C ILE A 56 -11.24 2.24 -8.47
N THR A 57 -11.83 2.13 -7.27
CA THR A 57 -11.58 3.08 -6.17
C THR A 57 -10.14 3.02 -5.68
N GLY A 58 -9.51 1.84 -5.75
CA GLY A 58 -8.09 1.66 -5.42
C GLY A 58 -7.16 2.39 -6.38
N LEU A 59 -7.53 2.48 -7.66
CA LEU A 59 -6.77 3.27 -8.63
C LEU A 59 -6.86 4.77 -8.31
N TYR A 60 -8.05 5.28 -8.01
CA TYR A 60 -8.21 6.68 -7.59
C TYR A 60 -7.44 6.98 -6.31
N ALA A 61 -7.48 6.07 -5.33
CA ALA A 61 -6.74 6.20 -4.07
C ALA A 61 -5.21 6.09 -4.25
N SER A 62 -4.74 5.54 -5.37
CA SER A 62 -3.31 5.49 -5.71
C SER A 62 -2.86 6.73 -6.46
N ILE A 63 -3.59 7.16 -7.49
CA ILE A 63 -3.16 8.21 -8.42
C ILE A 63 -3.24 9.59 -7.77
N ILE A 64 -4.40 9.94 -7.20
CA ILE A 64 -4.65 11.30 -6.70
C ILE A 64 -3.70 11.68 -5.55
N PRO A 65 -3.53 10.86 -4.49
CA PRO A 65 -2.62 11.19 -3.41
C PRO A 65 -1.15 11.26 -3.87
N MET A 66 -0.76 10.42 -4.83
CA MET A 66 0.60 10.42 -5.38
C MET A 66 0.91 11.74 -6.11
N ILE A 67 -0.03 12.26 -6.92
CA ILE A 67 0.13 13.55 -7.60
C ILE A 67 0.24 14.68 -6.57
N ILE A 68 -0.66 14.69 -5.57
CA ILE A 68 -0.64 15.71 -4.52
C ILE A 68 0.69 15.65 -3.75
N TYR A 69 1.14 14.43 -3.41
CA TYR A 69 2.40 14.26 -2.69
C TYR A 69 3.62 14.67 -3.52
N ALA A 70 3.63 14.42 -4.82
CA ALA A 70 4.70 14.86 -5.71
C ALA A 70 4.86 16.39 -5.70
N ILE A 71 3.78 17.13 -5.47
CA ILE A 71 3.79 18.61 -5.45
C ILE A 71 4.18 19.15 -4.07
N VAL A 72 3.61 18.60 -2.99
CA VAL A 72 3.68 19.14 -1.63
C VAL A 72 4.59 18.33 -0.72
N GLY A 73 4.88 17.07 -1.09
CA GLY A 73 5.64 16.13 -0.27
C GLY A 73 7.10 16.54 -0.09
N GLY A 74 7.64 16.28 1.10
CA GLY A 74 9.03 16.62 1.46
C GLY A 74 10.07 15.58 1.08
N SER A 75 9.67 14.40 0.58
CA SER A 75 10.61 13.33 0.20
C SER A 75 10.50 13.01 -1.30
N PRO A 76 11.60 13.04 -2.05
CA PRO A 76 11.60 12.70 -3.48
C PRO A 76 11.50 11.20 -3.75
N THR A 77 11.68 10.35 -2.73
CA THR A 77 11.74 8.89 -2.88
C THR A 77 10.53 8.15 -2.31
N LEU A 78 9.67 8.83 -1.54
CA LEU A 78 8.52 8.20 -0.91
C LEU A 78 7.36 8.10 -1.89
N SER A 79 6.87 6.87 -2.10
CA SER A 79 5.63 6.60 -2.84
C SER A 79 4.47 6.41 -1.86
N ILE A 80 3.36 7.09 -2.09
CA ILE A 80 2.14 6.98 -1.29
C ILE A 80 1.10 6.19 -2.07
N GLY A 81 0.47 5.25 -1.40
CA GLY A 81 -0.59 4.43 -1.98
C GLY A 81 -1.43 3.71 -0.91
N PRO A 82 -2.47 2.99 -1.32
CA PRO A 82 -3.29 2.21 -0.41
C PRO A 82 -2.47 1.13 0.31
N VAL A 83 -2.86 0.83 1.55
CA VAL A 83 -2.16 -0.13 2.43
C VAL A 83 -3.14 -1.18 2.92
N ALA A 84 -2.75 -2.45 2.88
CA ALA A 84 -3.61 -3.60 3.22
C ALA A 84 -4.25 -3.47 4.61
N ILE A 85 -3.47 -3.07 5.63
CA ILE A 85 -3.97 -2.94 7.01
C ILE A 85 -5.08 -1.91 7.10
N ILE A 86 -4.88 -0.73 6.49
CA ILE A 86 -5.90 0.33 6.49
C ILE A 86 -7.15 -0.13 5.74
N SER A 87 -6.99 -0.85 4.63
CA SER A 87 -8.09 -1.44 3.88
C SER A 87 -8.90 -2.43 4.71
N MET A 88 -8.23 -3.31 5.44
CA MET A 88 -8.88 -4.25 6.36
C MET A 88 -9.59 -3.55 7.53
N MET A 89 -8.98 -2.50 8.09
CA MET A 89 -9.61 -1.69 9.15
C MET A 89 -10.85 -0.97 8.63
N THR A 90 -10.78 -0.41 7.42
CA THR A 90 -11.93 0.21 6.74
C THR A 90 -13.06 -0.80 6.58
N PHE A 91 -12.75 -2.00 6.07
CA PHE A 91 -13.72 -3.09 5.94
C PHE A 91 -14.34 -3.46 7.29
N ALA A 92 -13.52 -3.71 8.31
CA ALA A 92 -14.00 -4.10 9.64
C ALA A 92 -14.93 -3.05 10.27
N THR A 93 -14.63 -1.77 10.05
CA THR A 93 -15.45 -0.66 10.57
C THR A 93 -16.78 -0.56 9.83
N LEU A 94 -16.77 -0.59 8.50
CA LEU A 94 -17.96 -0.33 7.70
C LEU A 94 -18.88 -1.55 7.56
N ASN A 95 -18.32 -2.76 7.50
CA ASN A 95 -19.10 -3.99 7.36
C ASN A 95 -20.02 -4.27 8.56
N SER A 96 -19.72 -3.71 9.72
CA SER A 96 -20.59 -3.81 10.89
C SER A 96 -21.83 -2.91 10.81
N MET A 97 -21.82 -1.89 9.94
CA MET A 97 -22.85 -0.85 9.88
C MET A 97 -23.59 -0.82 8.54
N PHE A 98 -22.95 -1.25 7.47
CA PHE A 98 -23.46 -1.14 6.10
C PHE A 98 -23.23 -2.43 5.32
N GLU A 99 -24.14 -2.73 4.39
CA GLU A 99 -24.01 -3.87 3.51
C GLU A 99 -22.92 -3.63 2.44
N VAL A 100 -21.97 -4.57 2.32
CA VAL A 100 -20.83 -4.48 1.41
C VAL A 100 -21.32 -4.41 -0.04
N GLY A 101 -20.74 -3.49 -0.80
CA GLY A 101 -21.09 -3.27 -2.21
C GLY A 101 -22.32 -2.38 -2.44
N SER A 102 -23.03 -1.97 -1.38
CA SER A 102 -24.13 -1.01 -1.51
C SER A 102 -23.61 0.41 -1.84
N PRO A 103 -24.40 1.26 -2.51
CA PRO A 103 -24.03 2.66 -2.73
C PRO A 103 -23.77 3.41 -1.43
N VAL A 104 -24.49 3.07 -0.35
CA VAL A 104 -24.33 3.66 0.99
C VAL A 104 -22.98 3.29 1.59
N TYR A 105 -22.51 2.04 1.37
CA TYR A 105 -21.20 1.60 1.82
C TYR A 105 -20.06 2.45 1.19
N ILE A 106 -20.17 2.71 -0.11
CA ILE A 106 -19.18 3.53 -0.85
C ILE A 106 -19.18 4.96 -0.32
N GLN A 107 -20.37 5.55 -0.09
CA GLN A 107 -20.48 6.89 0.49
C GLN A 107 -19.91 6.96 1.90
N ALA A 108 -20.19 5.96 2.73
CA ALA A 108 -19.65 5.85 4.09
C ALA A 108 -18.11 5.72 4.08
N ALA A 109 -17.55 4.97 3.13
CA ALA A 109 -16.10 4.86 2.95
C ALA A 109 -15.46 6.21 2.55
N CYS A 110 -16.10 6.97 1.65
CA CYS A 110 -15.65 8.31 1.29
C CYS A 110 -15.72 9.27 2.49
N LEU A 111 -16.78 9.21 3.28
CA LEU A 111 -16.92 10.01 4.48
C LEU A 111 -15.85 9.67 5.53
N LEU A 112 -15.61 8.37 5.75
CA LEU A 112 -14.56 7.88 6.64
C LEU A 112 -13.18 8.39 6.20
N ALA A 113 -12.87 8.30 4.89
CA ALA A 113 -11.62 8.80 4.34
C ALA A 113 -11.46 10.31 4.55
N LEU A 114 -12.54 11.08 4.36
CA LEU A 114 -12.56 12.52 4.61
C LEU A 114 -12.30 12.82 6.09
N MET A 115 -12.99 12.14 7.00
CA MET A 115 -12.79 12.32 8.45
C MET A 115 -11.34 12.02 8.86
N VAL A 116 -10.77 10.90 8.39
CA VAL A 116 -9.37 10.54 8.65
C VAL A 116 -8.43 11.59 8.06
N GLY A 117 -8.71 12.07 6.85
CA GLY A 117 -7.93 13.13 6.19
C GLY A 117 -7.94 14.44 6.99
N VAL A 118 -9.10 14.88 7.47
CA VAL A 118 -9.24 16.09 8.31
C VAL A 118 -8.48 15.93 9.62
N ILE A 119 -8.65 14.81 10.31
CA ILE A 119 -7.94 14.53 11.57
C ILE A 119 -6.42 14.54 11.34
N SER A 120 -5.95 13.88 10.29
CA SER A 120 -4.53 13.83 9.95
C SER A 120 -3.97 15.22 9.63
N LEU A 121 -4.74 16.05 8.93
CA LEU A 121 -4.38 17.42 8.61
C LEU A 121 -4.28 18.28 9.88
N LEU A 122 -5.25 18.17 10.78
CA LEU A 122 -5.22 18.86 12.08
C LEU A 122 -4.01 18.44 12.92
N LEU A 123 -3.73 17.14 13.01
CA LEU A 123 -2.54 16.63 13.70
C LEU A 123 -1.25 17.16 13.09
N GLY A 124 -1.18 17.25 11.78
CA GLY A 124 -0.04 17.85 11.06
C GLY A 124 0.12 19.34 11.36
N LEU A 125 -1.00 20.10 11.34
CA LEU A 125 -1.02 21.54 11.62
C LEU A 125 -0.56 21.86 13.07
N PHE A 126 -1.00 21.07 14.02
CA PHE A 126 -0.58 21.18 15.43
C PHE A 126 0.81 20.58 15.71
N ARG A 127 1.53 20.11 14.66
CA ARG A 127 2.88 19.53 14.76
C ARG A 127 2.96 18.34 15.73
N PHE A 128 1.91 17.54 15.80
CA PHE A 128 1.90 16.32 16.63
C PHE A 128 2.87 15.24 16.15
N GLY A 129 3.65 15.50 15.10
CA GLY A 129 4.71 14.59 14.63
C GLY A 129 5.74 14.22 15.72
N PHE A 130 5.88 15.03 16.78
CA PHE A 130 6.73 14.66 17.92
C PHE A 130 6.25 13.41 18.66
N LEU A 131 4.95 13.07 18.59
CA LEU A 131 4.41 11.87 19.20
C LEU A 131 5.03 10.60 18.60
N ILE A 132 5.41 10.64 17.32
CA ILE A 132 6.09 9.51 16.65
C ILE A 132 7.46 9.24 17.31
N GLN A 133 8.14 10.28 17.79
CA GLN A 133 9.42 10.16 18.47
C GLN A 133 9.31 9.50 19.85
N LEU A 134 8.12 9.49 20.44
CA LEU A 134 7.84 8.78 21.70
C LEU A 134 7.70 7.27 21.51
N ILE A 135 7.43 6.83 20.25
CA ILE A 135 7.34 5.42 19.93
C ILE A 135 8.75 4.87 19.79
N SER A 136 9.11 3.91 20.64
CA SER A 136 10.45 3.32 20.60
C SER A 136 10.65 2.53 19.27
N HIS A 137 11.86 2.55 18.75
CA HIS A 137 12.23 1.85 17.52
C HIS A 137 11.86 0.35 17.52
N PRO A 138 12.03 -0.42 18.63
CA PRO A 138 11.57 -1.80 18.70
C PRO A 138 10.06 -1.98 18.50
N VAL A 139 9.24 -1.04 18.97
CA VAL A 139 7.78 -1.09 18.79
C VAL A 139 7.41 -0.95 17.31
N ILE A 140 8.06 -0.01 16.60
CA ILE A 140 7.86 0.19 15.16
C ILE A 140 8.27 -1.08 14.39
N GLN A 141 9.42 -1.66 14.71
CA GLN A 141 9.89 -2.90 14.06
C GLN A 141 8.94 -4.07 14.33
N SER A 142 8.48 -4.26 15.57
CA SER A 142 7.53 -5.31 15.91
C SER A 142 6.21 -5.15 15.19
N PHE A 143 5.72 -3.91 15.06
CA PHE A 143 4.52 -3.60 14.28
C PHE A 143 4.69 -3.95 12.80
N ILE A 144 5.82 -3.62 12.19
CA ILE A 144 6.11 -3.95 10.77
C ILE A 144 6.14 -5.46 10.58
N ILE A 145 6.82 -6.21 11.45
CA ILE A 145 6.92 -7.68 11.37
C ILE A 145 5.54 -8.32 11.55
N ALA A 146 4.79 -7.91 12.57
CA ALA A 146 3.44 -8.42 12.81
C ALA A 146 2.50 -8.12 11.63
N SER A 147 2.57 -6.91 11.09
CA SER A 147 1.79 -6.50 9.93
C SER A 147 2.14 -7.31 8.68
N ALA A 148 3.42 -7.53 8.42
CA ALA A 148 3.88 -8.35 7.30
C ALA A 148 3.38 -9.80 7.42
N LEU A 149 3.41 -10.37 8.64
CA LEU A 149 2.92 -11.71 8.90
C LEU A 149 1.40 -11.81 8.69
N LEU A 150 0.63 -10.84 9.19
CA LEU A 150 -0.82 -10.79 8.99
C LEU A 150 -1.19 -10.65 7.50
N ILE A 151 -0.47 -9.82 6.75
CA ILE A 151 -0.67 -9.67 5.31
C ILE A 151 -0.36 -11.01 4.61
N ALA A 152 0.78 -11.64 4.92
CA ALA A 152 1.16 -12.91 4.32
C ALA A 152 0.10 -14.00 4.59
N LEU A 153 -0.38 -14.13 5.82
CA LEU A 153 -1.45 -15.05 6.19
C LEU A 153 -2.76 -14.74 5.45
N GLY A 154 -3.09 -13.45 5.34
CA GLY A 154 -4.27 -13.00 4.58
C GLY A 154 -4.20 -13.33 3.08
N GLN A 155 -3.00 -13.40 2.49
CA GLN A 155 -2.81 -13.76 1.08
C GLN A 155 -2.86 -15.27 0.85
N LEU A 156 -2.59 -16.09 1.86
CA LEU A 156 -2.64 -17.55 1.73
C LEU A 156 -4.00 -18.06 1.25
N LYS A 157 -5.10 -17.41 1.65
CA LYS A 157 -6.45 -17.80 1.19
C LYS A 157 -6.61 -17.74 -0.34
N PHE A 158 -5.93 -16.81 -1.00
CA PHE A 158 -5.99 -16.64 -2.45
C PHE A 158 -5.10 -17.66 -3.17
N ILE A 159 -3.98 -18.09 -2.54
CA ILE A 159 -3.07 -19.10 -3.08
C ILE A 159 -3.71 -20.49 -3.00
N VAL A 160 -4.43 -20.76 -1.90
CA VAL A 160 -5.05 -22.06 -1.63
C VAL A 160 -6.48 -22.13 -2.19
N ASP A 161 -7.04 -20.97 -2.65
CA ASP A 161 -8.39 -20.84 -3.18
C ASP A 161 -9.48 -21.40 -2.24
N LEU A 162 -9.34 -21.05 -0.95
CA LEU A 162 -10.27 -21.50 0.08
C LEU A 162 -11.15 -20.35 0.57
N PRO A 163 -12.46 -20.58 0.78
CA PRO A 163 -13.38 -19.60 1.33
C PRO A 163 -13.16 -19.43 2.85
N LEU A 164 -11.94 -19.04 3.24
CA LEU A 164 -11.56 -18.92 4.65
C LEU A 164 -12.22 -17.67 5.27
N LYS A 165 -13.18 -17.88 6.15
CA LYS A 165 -13.75 -16.87 7.04
C LYS A 165 -13.04 -16.95 8.40
N ALA A 166 -11.78 -16.56 8.48
CA ALA A 166 -11.04 -16.59 9.73
C ALA A 166 -10.75 -15.17 10.18
N ASN A 167 -11.26 -14.82 11.35
CA ASN A 167 -11.00 -13.53 12.01
C ASN A 167 -9.73 -13.59 12.88
N ASN A 168 -9.24 -14.79 13.20
CA ASN A 168 -8.10 -15.02 14.09
C ASN A 168 -7.17 -16.09 13.53
N ILE A 169 -5.86 -16.02 13.89
CA ILE A 169 -4.83 -16.98 13.44
C ILE A 169 -5.19 -18.45 13.79
N PRO A 170 -5.68 -18.78 15.00
CA PRO A 170 -6.09 -20.15 15.32
C PRO A 170 -7.23 -20.65 14.42
N GLU A 171 -8.26 -19.85 14.17
CA GLU A 171 -9.37 -20.19 13.28
C GLU A 171 -8.89 -20.37 11.84
N PHE A 172 -7.90 -19.59 11.41
CA PHE A 172 -7.28 -19.72 10.10
C PHE A 172 -6.62 -21.11 9.93
N VAL A 173 -5.80 -21.50 10.90
CA VAL A 173 -5.11 -22.81 10.87
C VAL A 173 -6.10 -23.97 10.84
N VAL A 174 -7.14 -23.92 11.68
CA VAL A 174 -8.19 -24.95 11.72
C VAL A 174 -8.97 -24.99 10.40
N SER A 175 -9.30 -23.83 9.84
CA SER A 175 -10.02 -23.73 8.57
C SER A 175 -9.22 -24.26 7.40
N VAL A 176 -7.91 -23.96 7.34
CA VAL A 176 -7.02 -24.52 6.32
C VAL A 176 -6.97 -26.05 6.42
N TRP A 177 -6.87 -26.60 7.63
CA TRP A 177 -6.84 -28.04 7.85
C TRP A 177 -8.15 -28.72 7.42
N GLN A 178 -9.29 -28.11 7.71
CA GLN A 178 -10.61 -28.63 7.35
C GLN A 178 -10.91 -28.60 5.85
N TYR A 179 -10.46 -27.56 5.16
CA TYR A 179 -10.80 -27.31 3.76
C TYR A 179 -9.69 -27.67 2.77
N ILE A 180 -8.57 -28.24 3.24
CA ILE A 180 -7.41 -28.56 2.40
C ILE A 180 -7.75 -29.53 1.25
N SER A 181 -8.74 -30.39 1.46
CA SER A 181 -9.23 -31.34 0.43
C SER A 181 -10.03 -30.65 -0.71
N LEU A 182 -10.49 -29.42 -0.49
CA LEU A 182 -11.23 -28.63 -1.49
C LEU A 182 -10.32 -27.70 -2.30
N THR A 183 -9.02 -27.71 -2.02
CA THR A 183 -8.04 -26.86 -2.70
C THR A 183 -7.94 -27.20 -4.18
N HIS A 184 -8.08 -26.19 -5.04
CA HIS A 184 -7.87 -26.34 -6.47
C HIS A 184 -6.37 -26.51 -6.76
N ILE A 185 -5.96 -27.72 -7.18
CA ILE A 185 -4.56 -28.07 -7.43
C ILE A 185 -3.92 -27.10 -8.44
N GLY A 186 -4.66 -26.66 -9.46
CA GLY A 186 -4.18 -25.69 -10.45
C GLY A 186 -3.80 -24.35 -9.84
N THR A 187 -4.64 -23.79 -8.96
CA THR A 187 -4.39 -22.51 -8.27
C THR A 187 -3.19 -22.62 -7.33
N LEU A 188 -3.10 -23.73 -6.60
CA LEU A 188 -1.98 -24.00 -5.71
C LEU A 188 -0.64 -24.09 -6.48
N LEU A 189 -0.60 -24.85 -7.58
CA LEU A 189 0.59 -24.95 -8.43
C LEU A 189 1.00 -23.60 -8.99
N PHE A 190 0.06 -22.84 -9.49
CA PHE A 190 0.33 -21.49 -10.02
C PHE A 190 0.88 -20.56 -8.93
N GLY A 191 0.28 -20.58 -7.74
CA GLY A 191 0.73 -19.79 -6.60
C GLY A 191 2.14 -20.18 -6.14
N LEU A 192 2.43 -21.48 -6.05
CA LEU A 192 3.77 -21.98 -5.71
C LEU A 192 4.82 -21.64 -6.78
N CYS A 193 4.47 -21.76 -8.07
CA CYS A 193 5.34 -21.33 -9.16
C CYS A 193 5.63 -19.83 -9.11
N ALA A 194 4.63 -19.00 -8.84
CA ALA A 194 4.81 -17.56 -8.70
C ALA A 194 5.73 -17.21 -7.51
N ILE A 195 5.56 -17.85 -6.36
CA ILE A 195 6.43 -17.67 -5.19
C ILE A 195 7.87 -18.11 -5.53
N ALA A 196 8.03 -19.29 -6.14
CA ALA A 196 9.33 -19.78 -6.55
C ALA A 196 10.01 -18.78 -7.52
N PHE A 197 9.27 -18.30 -8.52
CA PHE A 197 9.75 -17.29 -9.46
C PHE A 197 10.24 -16.02 -8.73
N LEU A 198 9.45 -15.49 -7.81
CA LEU A 198 9.81 -14.29 -7.04
C LEU A 198 11.04 -14.49 -6.14
N ILE A 199 11.29 -15.70 -5.66
CA ILE A 199 12.47 -16.01 -4.83
C ILE A 199 13.71 -16.27 -5.68
N TYR A 200 13.58 -16.98 -6.79
CA TYR A 200 14.73 -17.42 -7.58
C TYR A 200 15.21 -16.38 -8.60
N VAL A 201 14.29 -15.63 -9.22
CA VAL A 201 14.66 -14.64 -10.25
C VAL A 201 15.57 -13.52 -9.71
N PRO A 202 15.29 -12.90 -8.56
CA PRO A 202 16.21 -11.92 -7.99
C PRO A 202 17.59 -12.51 -7.65
N LYS A 203 17.65 -13.78 -7.23
CA LYS A 203 18.93 -14.46 -6.98
C LYS A 203 19.72 -14.70 -8.26
N LEU A 204 19.05 -15.08 -9.33
CA LEU A 204 19.68 -15.27 -10.65
C LEU A 204 20.18 -13.96 -11.27
N LEU A 205 19.40 -12.89 -11.13
CA LEU A 205 19.77 -11.56 -11.62
C LEU A 205 20.87 -10.90 -10.78
N ASN A 206 20.94 -11.19 -9.47
CA ASN A 206 21.93 -10.59 -8.57
C ASN A 206 23.33 -11.21 -8.68
N THR A 207 23.51 -12.30 -9.43
CA THR A 207 24.81 -12.96 -9.58
C THR A 207 25.73 -12.31 -10.61
N ASN A 208 25.25 -11.47 -11.54
CA ASN A 208 26.13 -10.98 -12.62
C ASN A 208 25.94 -9.53 -13.12
N THR A 209 24.96 -8.75 -12.66
CA THR A 209 24.67 -7.46 -13.33
C THR A 209 24.56 -6.22 -12.44
N LEU A 210 24.57 -6.33 -11.12
CA LEU A 210 24.32 -5.17 -10.23
C LEU A 210 25.54 -4.74 -9.37
N LYS A 211 26.77 -5.09 -9.76
CA LYS A 211 28.00 -4.53 -9.16
C LYS A 211 28.45 -3.21 -9.79
N GLY A 212 27.58 -2.56 -10.57
CA GLY A 212 27.93 -1.37 -11.34
C GLY A 212 26.98 -0.19 -11.21
N TRP A 213 26.16 -0.12 -10.14
CA TRP A 213 25.34 1.07 -9.84
C TRP A 213 25.47 1.45 -8.39
#